data_7105f8519ecf831dd1d97d3da3b12510
#
_entry.id   7105f8519ecf831dd1d97d3da3b12510
#
_cell.length_a   1.000
_cell.length_b   1.000
_cell.length_c   1.000
_cell.angle_alpha   90.00
_cell.angle_beta   90.00
_cell.angle_gamma   90.00
#
_symmetry.space_group_name_H-M   'P 1'
#
loop_
_entity.id
_entity.type
_entity.pdbx_description
1 polymer ?
#
loop_
_entity_poly.entity_id
_entity_poly.type
_entity_poly.pdbx_seq_one_letter_code
_entity_poly.pdbx_strand_id
1 'polypeptide(L)'
;MVARWHAEARAEARRRGIQKSDLAYDELMAELAEQSPPPVATLPEVVLHIEHVREVAGVDHVGIGGDYMGSEAMPEGLEDVSGYPRLFAALAERGWSGADLAKLAGENVLRVLRAAEDVADLAG
;
A
#
# COMPACT_ATOMS: atom_id res chain seq x y z
N MET A 1 -11.68 -0.13 -8.37
CA MET A 1 -11.46 -0.95 -9.58
C MET A 1 -10.55 -2.13 -9.32
N VAL A 2 -9.35 -1.96 -8.80
CA VAL A 2 -8.38 -3.04 -8.51
C VAL A 2 -8.96 -4.16 -7.63
N ALA A 3 -9.65 -3.81 -6.53
CA ALA A 3 -10.26 -4.78 -5.64
C ALA A 3 -11.30 -5.69 -6.33
N ARG A 4 -12.01 -5.16 -7.33
CA ARG A 4 -12.99 -5.92 -8.11
C ARG A 4 -12.30 -6.94 -9.01
N TRP A 5 -11.22 -6.55 -9.71
CA TRP A 5 -10.46 -7.46 -10.55
C TRP A 5 -9.92 -8.65 -9.74
N HIS A 6 -9.29 -8.38 -8.59
CA HIS A 6 -8.81 -9.44 -7.70
C HIS A 6 -9.93 -10.33 -7.13
N ALA A 7 -11.13 -9.77 -6.89
CA ALA A 7 -12.26 -10.56 -6.42
C ALA A 7 -12.75 -11.51 -7.52
N GLU A 8 -12.83 -11.05 -8.76
CA GLU A 8 -13.21 -11.85 -9.93
C GLU A 8 -12.17 -12.95 -10.21
N ALA A 9 -10.87 -12.62 -10.17
CA ALA A 9 -9.78 -13.57 -10.33
C ALA A 9 -9.80 -14.67 -9.24
N ARG A 10 -10.01 -14.29 -7.97
CA ARG A 10 -10.18 -15.27 -6.87
C ARG A 10 -11.43 -16.12 -7.01
N ALA A 11 -12.51 -15.57 -7.56
CA ALA A 11 -13.71 -16.34 -7.84
C ALA A 11 -13.46 -17.38 -8.95
N GLU A 12 -12.68 -17.01 -9.97
CA GLU A 12 -12.28 -17.95 -11.03
C GLU A 12 -11.39 -19.07 -10.50
N ALA A 13 -10.39 -18.75 -9.67
CA ALA A 13 -9.54 -19.75 -9.03
C ALA A 13 -10.39 -20.78 -8.24
N ARG A 14 -11.38 -20.28 -7.46
CA ARG A 14 -12.30 -21.16 -6.73
C ARG A 14 -13.13 -22.04 -7.66
N ARG A 15 -13.62 -21.52 -8.79
CA ARG A 15 -14.36 -22.31 -9.79
C ARG A 15 -13.51 -23.41 -10.39
N ARG A 16 -12.22 -23.17 -10.59
CA ARG A 16 -11.26 -24.16 -11.12
C ARG A 16 -10.70 -25.09 -10.03
N GLY A 17 -11.08 -24.90 -8.75
CA GLY A 17 -10.58 -25.71 -7.62
C GLY A 17 -9.12 -25.43 -7.25
N ILE A 18 -8.57 -24.28 -7.68
CA ILE A 18 -7.18 -23.87 -7.46
C ILE A 18 -7.10 -23.11 -6.13
N GLN A 19 -6.19 -23.53 -5.23
CA GLN A 19 -5.92 -22.82 -3.98
C GLN A 19 -4.80 -21.79 -4.18
N LYS A 20 -4.78 -20.75 -3.33
CA LYS A 20 -3.77 -19.68 -3.38
C LYS A 20 -2.33 -20.19 -3.17
N SER A 21 -2.18 -21.33 -2.51
CA SER A 21 -0.89 -21.99 -2.27
C SER A 21 -0.36 -22.79 -3.46
N ASP A 22 -1.16 -22.98 -4.49
CA ASP A 22 -0.83 -23.82 -5.64
C ASP A 22 -0.04 -23.00 -6.68
N LEU A 23 0.98 -23.60 -7.30
CA LEU A 23 1.68 -22.97 -8.44
C LEU A 23 0.72 -22.59 -9.57
N ALA A 24 -0.32 -23.41 -9.78
CA ALA A 24 -1.39 -23.12 -10.74
C ALA A 24 -2.16 -21.82 -10.46
N TYR A 25 -2.08 -21.28 -9.23
CA TYR A 25 -2.68 -19.98 -8.90
C TYR A 25 -1.93 -18.83 -9.57
N ASP A 26 -0.62 -18.84 -9.53
CA ASP A 26 0.20 -17.81 -10.16
C ASP A 26 0.08 -17.86 -11.69
N GLU A 27 0.05 -19.07 -12.26
CA GLU A 27 -0.20 -19.28 -13.69
C GLU A 27 -1.59 -18.72 -14.10
N LEU A 28 -2.62 -18.99 -13.31
CA LEU A 28 -3.97 -18.46 -13.56
C LEU A 28 -4.01 -16.93 -13.44
N MET A 29 -3.32 -16.36 -12.45
CA MET A 29 -3.26 -14.89 -12.29
C MET A 29 -2.56 -14.24 -13.50
N ALA A 30 -1.49 -14.84 -14.01
CA ALA A 30 -0.80 -14.40 -15.21
C ALA A 30 -1.71 -14.51 -16.45
N GLU A 31 -2.38 -15.64 -16.65
CA GLU A 31 -3.36 -15.83 -17.74
C GLU A 31 -4.46 -14.75 -17.72
N LEU A 32 -5.04 -14.50 -16.55
CA LEU A 32 -6.10 -13.49 -16.41
C LEU A 32 -5.59 -12.07 -16.63
N ALA A 33 -4.37 -11.77 -16.19
CA ALA A 33 -3.74 -10.46 -16.41
C ALA A 33 -3.43 -10.22 -17.89
N GLU A 34 -3.05 -11.25 -18.66
CA GLU A 34 -2.88 -11.14 -20.12
C GLU A 34 -4.22 -10.86 -20.85
N GLN A 35 -5.28 -11.54 -20.42
CA GLN A 35 -6.61 -11.38 -21.04
C GLN A 35 -7.29 -10.06 -20.64
N SER A 36 -7.10 -9.62 -19.41
CA SER A 36 -7.69 -8.41 -18.84
C SER A 36 -6.77 -7.87 -17.76
N PRO A 37 -5.83 -7.00 -18.12
CA PRO A 37 -4.88 -6.43 -17.17
C PRO A 37 -5.59 -5.81 -15.96
N PRO A 38 -5.09 -6.02 -14.73
CA PRO A 38 -5.64 -5.34 -13.57
C PRO A 38 -5.52 -3.83 -13.74
N PRO A 39 -6.55 -3.06 -13.36
CA PRO A 39 -6.47 -1.62 -13.42
C PRO A 39 -5.36 -1.12 -12.49
N VAL A 40 -4.52 -0.24 -13.00
CA VAL A 40 -3.44 0.40 -12.24
C VAL A 40 -4.05 1.53 -11.41
N ALA A 41 -3.70 1.61 -10.13
CA ALA A 41 -4.07 2.73 -9.28
C ALA A 41 -3.28 3.98 -9.68
N THR A 42 -3.89 5.14 -9.53
CA THR A 42 -3.26 6.43 -9.80
C THR A 42 -2.80 7.11 -8.51
N LEU A 43 -1.87 8.06 -8.60
CA LEU A 43 -1.42 8.86 -7.46
C LEU A 43 -2.60 9.55 -6.71
N PRO A 44 -3.61 10.15 -7.37
CA PRO A 44 -4.79 10.67 -6.68
C PRO A 44 -5.57 9.62 -5.87
N GLU A 45 -5.69 8.39 -6.37
CA GLU A 45 -6.35 7.30 -5.63
C GLU A 45 -5.54 6.89 -4.39
N VAL A 46 -4.21 6.88 -4.48
CA VAL A 46 -3.32 6.65 -3.32
C VAL A 46 -3.50 7.75 -2.29
N VAL A 47 -3.56 9.03 -2.70
CA VAL A 47 -3.83 10.17 -1.81
C VAL A 47 -5.16 9.97 -1.07
N LEU A 48 -6.23 9.66 -1.78
CA LEU A 48 -7.56 9.41 -1.16
C LEU A 48 -7.51 8.24 -0.18
N HIS A 49 -6.75 7.20 -0.49
CA HIS A 49 -6.59 6.05 0.41
C HIS A 49 -5.85 6.44 1.69
N ILE A 50 -4.77 7.22 1.59
CA ILE A 50 -4.02 7.73 2.75
C ILE A 50 -4.92 8.60 3.62
N GLU A 51 -5.73 9.49 3.02
CA GLU A 51 -6.69 10.31 3.76
C GLU A 51 -7.74 9.48 4.49
N HIS A 52 -8.25 8.44 3.85
CA HIS A 52 -9.19 7.53 4.49
C HIS A 52 -8.55 6.81 5.69
N VAL A 53 -7.32 6.32 5.56
CA VAL A 53 -6.61 5.70 6.69
C VAL A 53 -6.37 6.72 7.81
N ARG A 54 -5.99 7.97 7.48
CA ARG A 54 -5.86 9.06 8.45
C ARG A 54 -7.17 9.32 9.19
N GLU A 55 -8.30 9.34 8.47
CA GLU A 55 -9.63 9.56 9.06
C GLU A 55 -10.04 8.45 10.03
N VAL A 56 -9.77 7.20 9.66
CA VAL A 56 -10.19 6.02 10.45
C VAL A 56 -9.26 5.76 11.63
N ALA A 57 -7.96 5.82 11.41
CA ALA A 57 -6.95 5.44 12.41
C ALA A 57 -6.28 6.63 13.11
N GLY A 58 -6.35 7.81 12.54
CA GLY A 58 -5.62 8.99 12.99
C GLY A 58 -4.23 9.09 12.38
N VAL A 59 -3.72 10.32 12.28
CA VAL A 59 -2.44 10.65 11.65
C VAL A 59 -1.23 9.99 12.34
N ASP A 60 -1.35 9.66 13.61
CA ASP A 60 -0.27 9.04 14.41
C ASP A 60 -0.13 7.53 14.15
N HIS A 61 -1.04 6.93 13.38
CA HIS A 61 -1.11 5.49 13.14
C HIS A 61 -0.99 5.12 11.66
N VAL A 62 -0.55 6.03 10.82
CA VAL A 62 -0.34 5.81 9.39
C VAL A 62 1.11 6.04 9.01
N GLY A 63 1.64 5.20 8.14
CA GLY A 63 2.98 5.30 7.57
C GLY A 63 2.99 4.85 6.12
N ILE A 64 4.03 5.20 5.39
CA ILE A 64 4.23 4.81 4.00
C ILE A 64 5.21 3.64 3.92
N GLY A 65 4.85 2.63 3.12
CA GLY A 65 5.71 1.56 2.69
C GLY A 65 5.54 1.31 1.19
N GLY A 66 6.62 1.29 0.43
CA GLY A 66 6.58 1.17 -1.03
C GLY A 66 6.46 -0.25 -1.55
N ASP A 67 6.99 -1.24 -0.82
CA ASP A 67 7.02 -2.67 -1.19
C ASP A 67 7.48 -2.93 -2.65
N TYR A 68 8.42 -2.14 -3.13
CA TYR A 68 8.88 -2.15 -4.53
C TYR A 68 9.49 -3.49 -4.99
N MET A 69 9.90 -4.34 -4.04
CA MET A 69 10.45 -5.68 -4.32
C MET A 69 9.39 -6.78 -4.25
N GLY A 70 8.21 -6.48 -3.67
CA GLY A 70 7.13 -7.44 -3.44
C GLY A 70 5.90 -7.25 -4.31
N SER A 71 5.87 -6.19 -5.14
CA SER A 71 4.72 -5.87 -6.00
C SER A 71 5.15 -5.63 -7.44
N GLU A 72 4.47 -6.28 -8.38
CA GLU A 72 4.67 -6.08 -9.82
C GLU A 72 3.81 -4.91 -10.36
N ALA A 73 2.74 -4.54 -9.64
CA ALA A 73 1.79 -3.51 -10.05
C ALA A 73 1.86 -2.31 -9.12
N MET A 74 2.71 -1.34 -9.48
CA MET A 74 2.84 -0.09 -8.74
C MET A 74 1.81 0.95 -9.24
N PRO A 75 1.34 1.86 -8.35
CA PRO A 75 0.50 2.97 -8.79
C PRO A 75 1.22 3.88 -9.77
N GLU A 76 0.48 4.39 -10.76
CA GLU A 76 1.00 5.36 -11.73
C GLU A 76 1.56 6.60 -11.01
N GLY A 77 2.80 6.93 -11.29
CA GLY A 77 3.54 8.03 -10.67
C GLY A 77 4.22 7.68 -9.34
N LEU A 78 4.13 6.42 -8.90
CA LEU A 78 4.78 5.89 -7.70
C LEU A 78 5.50 4.56 -8.00
N GLU A 79 6.04 4.43 -9.19
CA GLU A 79 6.73 3.22 -9.66
C GLU A 79 8.02 2.95 -8.87
N ASP A 80 8.60 4.00 -8.28
CA ASP A 80 9.77 3.94 -7.42
C ASP A 80 9.79 5.08 -6.39
N VAL A 81 10.83 5.13 -5.55
CA VAL A 81 10.99 6.14 -4.48
C VAL A 81 11.03 7.58 -4.97
N SER A 82 11.36 7.83 -6.25
CA SER A 82 11.39 9.17 -6.84
C SER A 82 9.99 9.79 -6.97
N GLY A 83 8.94 8.98 -6.87
CA GLY A 83 7.54 9.42 -6.85
C GLY A 83 7.10 10.07 -5.53
N TYR A 84 7.76 9.79 -4.41
CA TYR A 84 7.35 10.29 -3.09
C TYR A 84 7.27 11.82 -2.98
N PRO A 85 8.20 12.64 -3.53
CA PRO A 85 8.04 14.08 -3.50
C PRO A 85 6.71 14.57 -4.11
N ARG A 86 6.24 13.93 -5.19
CA ARG A 86 4.94 14.26 -5.80
C ARG A 86 3.77 13.86 -4.91
N LEU A 87 3.86 12.71 -4.25
CA LEU A 87 2.84 12.26 -3.31
C LEU A 87 2.73 13.24 -2.12
N PHE A 88 3.86 13.63 -1.52
CA PHE A 88 3.86 14.59 -0.42
C PHE A 88 3.37 15.97 -0.86
N ALA A 89 3.71 16.44 -2.06
CA ALA A 89 3.17 17.68 -2.61
C ALA A 89 1.65 17.62 -2.76
N ALA A 90 1.12 16.53 -3.31
CA ALA A 90 -0.33 16.34 -3.46
C ALA A 90 -1.07 16.31 -2.11
N LEU A 91 -0.48 15.69 -1.07
CA LEU A 91 -1.03 15.70 0.28
C LEU A 91 -0.98 17.11 0.91
N ALA A 92 0.13 17.86 0.70
CA ALA A 92 0.25 19.24 1.15
C ALA A 92 -0.82 20.15 0.53
N GLU A 93 -1.09 20.03 -0.78
CA GLU A 93 -2.17 20.74 -1.47
C GLU A 93 -3.56 20.45 -0.88
N ARG A 94 -3.73 19.30 -0.26
CA ARG A 94 -4.96 18.90 0.46
C ARG A 94 -4.99 19.29 1.93
N GLY A 95 -4.02 20.09 2.38
CA GLY A 95 -3.98 20.68 3.71
C GLY A 95 -3.26 19.82 4.76
N TRP A 96 -2.45 18.83 4.36
CA TRP A 96 -1.56 18.17 5.30
C TRP A 96 -0.47 19.13 5.77
N SER A 97 -0.30 19.27 7.08
CA SER A 97 0.79 20.07 7.64
C SER A 97 2.15 19.38 7.44
N GLY A 98 3.24 20.15 7.48
CA GLY A 98 4.58 19.58 7.45
C GLY A 98 4.84 18.56 8.57
N ALA A 99 4.25 18.77 9.75
CA ALA A 99 4.32 17.82 10.85
C ALA A 99 3.56 16.51 10.55
N ASP A 100 2.37 16.58 9.94
CA ASP A 100 1.62 15.38 9.55
C ASP A 100 2.36 14.59 8.46
N LEU A 101 2.96 15.30 7.49
CA LEU A 101 3.78 14.68 6.45
C LEU A 101 5.04 13.99 7.02
N ALA A 102 5.70 14.59 8.00
CA ALA A 102 6.84 13.98 8.68
C ALA A 102 6.44 12.69 9.43
N LYS A 103 5.30 12.70 10.11
CA LYS A 103 4.72 11.50 10.75
C LYS A 103 4.47 10.39 9.73
N LEU A 104 3.80 10.71 8.62
CA LEU A 104 3.52 9.78 7.53
C LEU A 104 4.81 9.23 6.90
N ALA A 105 5.83 10.08 6.73
CA ALA A 105 7.10 9.73 6.10
C ALA A 105 7.95 8.75 6.93
N GLY A 106 7.81 8.73 8.26
CA GLY A 106 8.60 7.83 9.09
C GLY A 106 8.60 8.12 10.59
N GLU A 107 8.23 9.31 11.06
CA GLU A 107 8.27 9.62 12.50
C GLU A 107 7.37 8.71 13.33
N ASN A 108 6.21 8.28 12.79
CA ASN A 108 5.34 7.33 13.46
C ASN A 108 6.03 5.97 13.65
N VAL A 109 6.71 5.47 12.64
CA VAL A 109 7.44 4.20 12.72
C VAL A 109 8.60 4.31 13.71
N LEU A 110 9.37 5.40 13.64
CA LEU A 110 10.47 5.66 14.57
C LEU A 110 9.99 5.80 16.02
N ARG A 111 8.85 6.43 16.25
CA ARG A 111 8.24 6.54 17.59
C ARG A 111 7.89 5.15 18.15
N VAL A 112 7.28 4.29 17.35
CA VAL A 112 6.92 2.93 17.78
C VAL A 112 8.16 2.09 18.04
N LEU A 113 9.18 2.19 17.18
CA LEU A 113 10.44 1.49 17.36
C LEU A 113 11.13 1.90 18.67
N ARG A 114 11.26 3.21 18.93
CA ARG A 114 11.85 3.72 20.20
C ARG A 114 11.07 3.22 21.43
N ALA A 115 9.75 3.26 21.38
CA ALA A 115 8.94 2.76 22.48
C ALA A 115 9.14 1.25 22.72
N ALA A 116 9.36 0.46 21.67
CA ALA A 116 9.68 -0.96 21.80
C ALA A 116 11.08 -1.19 22.38
N GLU A 117 12.07 -0.41 21.99
CA GLU A 117 13.43 -0.44 22.55
C GLU A 117 13.42 -0.09 24.05
N ASP A 118 12.69 0.97 24.45
CA ASP A 118 12.55 1.36 25.87
C ASP A 118 11.97 0.22 26.72
N VAL A 119 10.99 -0.52 26.20
CA VAL A 119 10.39 -1.68 26.89
C VAL A 119 11.39 -2.84 26.97
N ALA A 120 12.18 -3.09 25.92
CA ALA A 120 13.17 -4.15 25.92
C ALA A 120 14.29 -3.88 26.95
N ASP A 121 14.75 -2.63 27.06
CA ASP A 121 15.77 -2.22 28.04
C ASP A 121 15.28 -2.33 29.48
N LEU A 122 13.97 -2.18 29.73
CA LEU A 122 13.38 -2.38 31.08
C LEU A 122 13.22 -3.85 31.46
N ALA A 123 13.24 -4.76 30.48
CA ALA A 123 13.07 -6.19 30.68
C ALA A 123 14.40 -6.97 30.84
N GLY A 124 15.54 -6.34 30.60
CA GLY A 124 16.90 -6.90 30.75
C GLY A 124 17.52 -6.56 32.07
#